data_67b0fd2ab255f1f8386639849d7f3439
#
_entry.id   67b0fd2ab255f1f8386639849d7f3439
#
_cell.length_a   1.000
_cell.length_b   1.000
_cell.length_c   1.000
_cell.angle_alpha   90.00
_cell.angle_beta   90.00
_cell.angle_gamma   90.00
#
_symmetry.space_group_name_H-M   'P 1'
#
loop_
_entity.id
_entity.type
_entity.pdbx_description
1 polymer ?
#
loop_
_entity_poly.entity_id
_entity_poly.type
_entity_poly.pdbx_seq_one_letter_code
_entity_poly.pdbx_strand_id
1 'polypeptide(L)'
;MAEKQTNKERLKDITDSIETGIKELFESDRYRQYLATMSRFHKYSVNNTMLIYMQRPDATHVAGFNKWRDQFGRSVKKGEKGIKIIAPTPFKKKIEQQKLDPDTKLPLRDENGDIITEEKTVQIPMYRPVVVFDVQQTAGKPLPELAANLTGDVQNYEVFMEALRRSAPIPIFFEKLAENMDGYFSVDKQRIAVREGMSEVQTVCAAVHEIAH
;
A
#
# COMPACT_ATOMS: atom_id res chain seq x y z
N MET A 1 -22.77 20.81 -26.84
CA MET A 1 -21.57 20.89 -25.97
C MET A 1 -21.94 20.17 -24.69
N ALA A 2 -21.25 19.10 -24.32
CA ALA A 2 -21.54 18.38 -23.07
C ALA A 2 -21.16 19.29 -21.89
N GLU A 3 -22.10 19.53 -21.00
CA GLU A 3 -21.93 20.33 -19.80
C GLU A 3 -20.85 19.68 -18.91
N LYS A 4 -19.86 20.46 -18.50
CA LYS A 4 -18.71 19.95 -17.75
C LYS A 4 -19.14 19.73 -16.30
N GLN A 5 -19.35 18.44 -15.91
CA GLN A 5 -19.71 18.07 -14.54
C GLN A 5 -18.86 18.76 -13.48
N THR A 6 -19.49 19.27 -12.45
CA THR A 6 -18.83 19.85 -11.27
C THR A 6 -18.08 18.77 -10.46
N ASN A 7 -17.13 19.22 -9.63
CA ASN A 7 -16.39 18.30 -8.75
C ASN A 7 -17.33 17.56 -7.76
N LYS A 8 -18.38 18.24 -7.31
CA LYS A 8 -19.40 17.68 -6.39
C LYS A 8 -20.22 16.57 -7.07
N GLU A 9 -20.64 16.78 -8.32
CA GLU A 9 -21.37 15.77 -9.10
C GLU A 9 -20.51 14.54 -9.36
N ARG A 10 -19.24 14.74 -9.75
CA ARG A 10 -18.31 13.62 -9.95
C ARG A 10 -18.04 12.81 -8.68
N LEU A 11 -17.94 13.47 -7.52
CA LEU A 11 -17.77 12.79 -6.24
C LEU A 11 -19.03 12.00 -5.88
N LYS A 12 -20.22 12.55 -6.14
CA LYS A 12 -21.48 11.87 -5.93
C LYS A 12 -21.57 10.61 -6.78
N ASP A 13 -21.32 10.71 -8.09
CA ASP A 13 -21.34 9.55 -9.00
C ASP A 13 -20.38 8.45 -8.55
N ILE A 14 -19.20 8.82 -8.06
CA ILE A 14 -18.23 7.87 -7.52
C ILE A 14 -18.74 7.21 -6.22
N THR A 15 -19.36 7.98 -5.33
CA THR A 15 -19.93 7.44 -4.08
C THR A 15 -21.07 6.47 -4.35
N ASP A 16 -21.99 6.85 -5.24
CA ASP A 16 -23.11 6.01 -5.67
C ASP A 16 -22.61 4.69 -6.30
N SER A 17 -21.52 4.75 -7.06
CA SER A 17 -20.91 3.55 -7.64
C SER A 17 -20.28 2.64 -6.58
N ILE A 18 -19.69 3.19 -5.51
CA ILE A 18 -19.16 2.40 -4.38
C ILE A 18 -20.29 1.65 -3.68
N GLU A 19 -21.42 2.31 -3.39
CA GLU A 19 -22.57 1.67 -2.74
C GLU A 19 -23.12 0.50 -3.56
N THR A 20 -23.23 0.71 -4.88
CA THR A 20 -23.66 -0.35 -5.80
C THR A 20 -22.66 -1.51 -5.81
N GLY A 21 -21.37 -1.21 -5.93
CA GLY A 21 -20.32 -2.23 -5.95
C GLY A 21 -20.24 -3.04 -4.64
N ILE A 22 -20.50 -2.42 -3.50
CA ILE A 22 -20.57 -3.12 -2.21
C ILE A 22 -21.72 -4.13 -2.21
N LYS A 23 -22.91 -3.74 -2.65
CA LYS A 23 -24.08 -4.64 -2.71
C LYS A 23 -23.81 -5.84 -3.62
N GLU A 24 -23.35 -5.58 -4.85
CA GLU A 24 -23.01 -6.64 -5.81
C GLU A 24 -21.92 -7.58 -5.31
N LEU A 25 -20.94 -7.06 -4.55
CA LEU A 25 -19.86 -7.84 -3.99
C LEU A 25 -20.34 -8.87 -2.98
N PHE A 26 -21.18 -8.44 -2.03
CA PHE A 26 -21.69 -9.33 -0.98
C PHE A 26 -22.71 -10.36 -1.51
N GLU A 27 -23.32 -10.09 -2.64
CA GLU A 27 -24.28 -11.00 -3.31
C GLU A 27 -23.61 -11.97 -4.30
N SER A 28 -22.28 -11.93 -4.44
CA SER A 28 -21.54 -12.68 -5.46
C SER A 28 -20.31 -13.42 -4.91
N ASP A 29 -19.84 -14.43 -5.68
CA ASP A 29 -18.58 -15.15 -5.41
C ASP A 29 -17.30 -14.28 -5.53
N ARG A 30 -17.46 -13.00 -5.85
CA ARG A 30 -16.35 -12.05 -6.04
C ARG A 30 -15.70 -11.57 -4.75
N TYR A 31 -16.28 -11.90 -3.60
CA TYR A 31 -15.76 -11.45 -2.30
C TYR A 31 -14.31 -11.87 -2.07
N ARG A 32 -13.94 -13.10 -2.46
CA ARG A 32 -12.54 -13.57 -2.35
C ARG A 32 -11.59 -12.75 -3.21
N GLN A 33 -11.98 -12.38 -4.43
CA GLN A 33 -11.17 -11.55 -5.32
C GLN A 33 -10.99 -10.13 -4.76
N TYR A 34 -12.02 -9.59 -4.15
CA TYR A 34 -11.95 -8.31 -3.46
C TYR A 34 -10.98 -8.34 -2.27
N LEU A 35 -11.03 -9.38 -1.43
CA LEU A 35 -10.08 -9.55 -0.32
C LEU A 35 -8.63 -9.65 -0.82
N ALA A 36 -8.39 -10.38 -1.90
CA ALA A 36 -7.08 -10.44 -2.54
C ALA A 36 -6.63 -9.08 -3.08
N THR A 37 -7.55 -8.25 -3.58
CA THR A 37 -7.26 -6.87 -3.98
C THR A 37 -6.95 -6.01 -2.77
N MET A 38 -7.70 -6.11 -1.68
CA MET A 38 -7.43 -5.39 -0.43
C MET A 38 -6.03 -5.69 0.10
N SER A 39 -5.58 -6.92 0.07
CA SER A 39 -4.23 -7.29 0.53
C SER A 39 -3.10 -6.64 -0.28
N ARG A 40 -3.30 -6.48 -1.60
CA ARG A 40 -2.35 -5.77 -2.48
C ARG A 40 -2.33 -4.26 -2.24
N PHE A 41 -3.49 -3.67 -1.94
CA PHE A 41 -3.69 -2.22 -1.84
C PHE A 41 -3.86 -1.73 -0.39
N HIS A 42 -3.17 -2.35 0.56
CA HIS A 42 -3.24 -2.01 2.00
C HIS A 42 -2.93 -0.55 2.34
N LYS A 43 -2.26 0.20 1.45
CA LYS A 43 -1.98 1.64 1.60
C LYS A 43 -3.12 2.54 1.12
N TYR A 44 -4.16 1.96 0.50
CA TYR A 44 -5.34 2.69 0.05
C TYR A 44 -6.48 2.54 1.05
N SER A 45 -7.37 3.53 1.10
CA SER A 45 -8.60 3.40 1.90
C SER A 45 -9.49 2.31 1.31
N VAL A 46 -10.36 1.73 2.14
CA VAL A 46 -11.34 0.72 1.71
C VAL A 46 -12.13 1.17 0.49
N ASN A 47 -12.61 2.42 0.49
CA ASN A 47 -13.35 2.99 -0.64
C ASN A 47 -12.51 3.05 -1.92
N ASN A 48 -11.25 3.47 -1.83
CA ASN A 48 -10.38 3.50 -3.00
C ASN A 48 -10.00 2.09 -3.48
N THR A 49 -9.81 1.14 -2.57
CA THR A 49 -9.59 -0.26 -2.95
C THR A 49 -10.79 -0.84 -3.68
N MET A 50 -12.02 -0.51 -3.22
CA MET A 50 -13.25 -0.88 -3.92
C MET A 50 -13.31 -0.25 -5.32
N LEU A 51 -13.01 1.04 -5.44
CA LEU A 51 -12.97 1.73 -6.74
C LEU A 51 -11.96 1.12 -7.71
N ILE A 52 -10.79 0.73 -7.21
CA ILE A 52 -9.76 0.04 -8.02
C ILE A 52 -10.30 -1.32 -8.47
N TYR A 53 -10.82 -2.12 -7.54
CA TYR A 53 -11.35 -3.45 -7.83
C TYR A 53 -12.46 -3.42 -8.87
N MET A 54 -13.44 -2.53 -8.72
CA MET A 54 -14.58 -2.41 -9.65
C MET A 54 -14.17 -2.02 -11.06
N GLN A 55 -13.14 -1.17 -11.20
CA GLN A 55 -12.70 -0.67 -12.50
C GLN A 55 -11.61 -1.56 -13.12
N ARG A 56 -10.80 -2.24 -12.30
CA ARG A 56 -9.73 -3.13 -12.72
C ARG A 56 -9.42 -4.20 -11.67
N PRO A 57 -10.14 -5.32 -11.67
CA PRO A 57 -10.00 -6.39 -10.65
C PRO A 57 -8.61 -7.05 -10.64
N ASP A 58 -7.93 -7.04 -11.78
CA ASP A 58 -6.59 -7.61 -11.99
C ASP A 58 -5.45 -6.64 -11.67
N ALA A 59 -5.73 -5.41 -11.24
CA ALA A 59 -4.72 -4.44 -10.88
C ALA A 59 -3.77 -4.97 -9.78
N THR A 60 -2.48 -4.66 -9.93
CA THR A 60 -1.43 -5.07 -8.98
C THR A 60 -0.74 -3.88 -8.33
N HIS A 61 -0.38 -2.86 -9.10
CA HIS A 61 0.30 -1.66 -8.63
C HIS A 61 -0.25 -0.44 -9.35
N VAL A 62 -0.86 0.47 -8.61
CA VAL A 62 -1.42 1.69 -9.19
C VAL A 62 -0.70 2.95 -8.73
N ALA A 63 -0.48 3.87 -9.66
CA ALA A 63 0.08 5.18 -9.37
C ALA A 63 -0.43 6.24 -10.35
N GLY A 64 -0.31 7.50 -9.96
CA GLY A 64 -0.62 8.64 -10.84
C GLY A 64 0.34 8.74 -12.02
N PHE A 65 -0.11 9.37 -13.10
CA PHE A 65 0.64 9.53 -14.36
C PHE A 65 2.07 10.06 -14.15
N ASN A 66 2.20 11.18 -13.41
CA ASN A 66 3.51 11.77 -13.14
C ASN A 66 4.40 10.86 -12.28
N LYS A 67 3.82 10.13 -11.33
CA LYS A 67 4.57 9.21 -10.49
C LYS A 67 5.16 8.06 -11.30
N TRP A 68 4.41 7.53 -12.27
CA TRP A 68 4.93 6.52 -13.19
C TRP A 68 6.14 7.03 -13.97
N ARG A 69 6.05 8.27 -14.50
CA ARG A 69 7.13 8.89 -15.27
C ARG A 69 8.33 9.22 -14.39
N ASP A 70 8.13 9.95 -13.30
CA ASP A 70 9.19 10.63 -12.58
C ASP A 70 9.90 9.72 -11.56
N GLN A 71 9.16 8.78 -10.94
CA GLN A 71 9.73 7.87 -9.94
C GLN A 71 10.07 6.49 -10.48
N PHE A 72 9.26 5.97 -11.40
CA PHE A 72 9.43 4.61 -11.91
C PHE A 72 10.05 4.55 -13.32
N GLY A 73 10.25 5.68 -13.99
CA GLY A 73 10.79 5.72 -15.36
C GLY A 73 9.89 4.96 -16.35
N ARG A 74 8.57 5.00 -16.12
CA ARG A 74 7.56 4.32 -16.94
C ARG A 74 6.58 5.32 -17.52
N SER A 75 6.06 5.03 -18.71
CA SER A 75 5.06 5.87 -19.39
C SER A 75 3.75 5.10 -19.53
N VAL A 76 2.64 5.80 -19.30
CA VAL A 76 1.30 5.24 -19.56
C VAL A 76 1.13 5.06 -21.07
N LYS A 77 0.65 3.89 -21.48
CA LYS A 77 0.43 3.55 -22.88
C LYS A 77 -0.69 4.42 -23.48
N LYS A 78 -0.57 4.77 -24.74
CA LYS A 78 -1.58 5.58 -25.44
C LYS A 78 -2.93 4.82 -25.50
N GLY A 79 -4.01 5.54 -25.16
CA GLY A 79 -5.36 4.99 -25.20
C GLY A 79 -5.83 4.28 -23.93
N GLU A 80 -4.97 4.13 -22.92
CA GLU A 80 -5.35 3.50 -21.65
C GLU A 80 -6.37 4.35 -20.88
N LYS A 81 -7.40 3.68 -20.34
CA LYS A 81 -8.39 4.29 -19.46
C LYS A 81 -7.89 4.21 -18.02
N GLY A 82 -7.68 5.36 -17.40
CA GLY A 82 -7.24 5.40 -16.02
C GLY A 82 -8.35 5.05 -15.03
N ILE A 83 -7.93 4.57 -13.87
CA ILE A 83 -8.77 4.20 -12.73
C ILE A 83 -9.05 5.46 -11.93
N LYS A 84 -10.32 5.78 -11.68
CA LYS A 84 -10.74 6.95 -10.88
C LYS A 84 -10.78 6.56 -9.40
N ILE A 85 -10.07 7.32 -8.59
CA ILE A 85 -10.06 7.19 -7.13
C ILE A 85 -10.29 8.56 -6.48
N ILE A 86 -10.49 8.59 -5.17
CA ILE A 86 -10.66 9.83 -4.39
C ILE A 86 -9.35 10.13 -3.67
N ALA A 87 -8.78 11.32 -3.89
CA ALA A 87 -7.58 11.75 -3.18
C ALA A 87 -7.83 12.99 -2.33
N PRO A 88 -7.20 13.07 -1.14
CA PRO A 88 -7.22 14.28 -0.34
C PRO A 88 -6.44 15.39 -1.04
N THR A 89 -7.03 16.56 -1.10
CA THR A 89 -6.43 17.77 -1.69
C THR A 89 -6.67 18.95 -0.77
N PRO A 90 -6.13 18.91 0.47
CA PRO A 90 -6.38 19.98 1.44
C PRO A 90 -5.84 21.31 0.90
N PHE A 91 -6.56 22.37 1.16
CA PHE A 91 -6.10 23.72 0.86
C PHE A 91 -5.95 24.54 2.12
N LYS A 92 -4.99 25.45 2.11
CA LYS A 92 -4.74 26.37 3.20
C LYS A 92 -5.63 27.60 3.04
N LYS A 93 -6.33 27.97 4.10
CA LYS A 93 -7.11 29.21 4.17
C LYS A 93 -6.68 30.01 5.40
N LYS A 94 -6.46 31.30 5.22
CA LYS A 94 -6.29 32.22 6.34
C LYS A 94 -7.66 32.54 6.90
N ILE A 95 -7.82 32.40 8.18
CA ILE A 95 -9.00 32.79 8.92
C ILE A 95 -8.58 33.76 10.03
N GLU A 96 -9.40 34.76 10.31
CA GLU A 96 -9.26 35.58 11.51
C GLU A 96 -9.87 34.81 12.67
N GLN A 97 -9.12 34.67 13.74
CA GLN A 97 -9.62 34.11 14.99
C GLN A 97 -9.25 35.02 16.15
N GLN A 98 -9.99 34.93 17.22
CA GLN A 98 -9.69 35.67 18.45
C GLN A 98 -8.36 35.18 19.01
N LYS A 99 -7.45 36.09 19.34
CA LYS A 99 -6.22 35.78 20.02
C LYS A 99 -6.54 35.47 21.47
N LEU A 100 -6.17 34.26 21.90
CA LEU A 100 -6.44 33.78 23.24
C LEU A 100 -5.18 33.91 24.12
N ASP A 101 -5.40 34.27 25.38
CA ASP A 101 -4.37 34.16 26.38
C ASP A 101 -3.90 32.71 26.55
N PRO A 102 -2.59 32.45 26.57
CA PRO A 102 -2.07 31.08 26.60
C PRO A 102 -2.42 30.31 27.89
N ASP A 103 -2.59 30.98 29.02
CA ASP A 103 -2.84 30.38 30.33
C ASP A 103 -4.36 30.26 30.61
N THR A 104 -5.09 31.36 30.44
CA THR A 104 -6.51 31.42 30.81
C THR A 104 -7.44 30.97 29.68
N LYS A 105 -6.93 30.92 28.42
CA LYS A 105 -7.73 30.62 27.18
C LYS A 105 -8.86 31.62 26.93
N LEU A 106 -8.84 32.78 27.59
CA LEU A 106 -9.80 33.85 27.35
C LEU A 106 -9.34 34.76 26.20
N PRO A 107 -10.27 35.40 25.48
CA PRO A 107 -9.91 36.35 24.43
C PRO A 107 -9.12 37.54 24.99
N LEU A 108 -7.98 37.84 24.40
CA LEU A 108 -7.21 39.02 24.70
C LEU A 108 -7.95 40.25 24.17
N ARG A 109 -7.93 41.35 24.96
CA ARG A 109 -8.52 42.61 24.59
C ARG A 109 -7.44 43.70 24.53
N ASP A 110 -7.66 44.66 23.64
CA ASP A 110 -6.80 45.87 23.56
C ASP A 110 -7.15 46.90 24.64
N GLU A 111 -6.46 48.02 24.62
CA GLU A 111 -6.65 49.13 25.59
C GLU A 111 -8.06 49.76 25.56
N ASN A 112 -8.81 49.56 24.45
CA ASN A 112 -10.18 50.05 24.27
C ASN A 112 -11.23 49.01 24.69
N GLY A 113 -10.79 47.79 25.04
CA GLY A 113 -11.66 46.67 25.42
C GLY A 113 -12.10 45.79 24.23
N ASP A 114 -11.62 46.07 23.02
CA ASP A 114 -11.94 45.30 21.82
C ASP A 114 -11.13 44.01 21.77
N ILE A 115 -11.73 42.96 21.19
CA ILE A 115 -11.07 41.64 21.09
C ILE A 115 -9.97 41.70 20.02
N ILE A 116 -8.76 41.37 20.43
CA ILE A 116 -7.63 41.24 19.49
C ILE A 116 -7.82 40.00 18.64
N THR A 117 -7.77 40.18 17.30
CA THR A 117 -7.78 39.07 16.33
C THR A 117 -6.39 38.80 15.78
N GLU A 118 -6.16 37.54 15.38
CA GLU A 118 -4.95 37.14 14.68
C GLU A 118 -5.30 36.32 13.42
N GLU A 119 -4.49 36.45 12.37
CA GLU A 119 -4.61 35.60 11.21
C GLU A 119 -4.02 34.21 11.49
N LYS A 120 -4.84 33.17 11.38
CA LYS A 120 -4.38 31.78 11.47
C LYS A 120 -4.59 31.05 10.16
N THR A 121 -3.54 30.36 9.72
CA THR A 121 -3.65 29.49 8.56
C THR A 121 -4.19 28.12 9.00
N VAL A 122 -5.39 27.78 8.54
CA VAL A 122 -6.01 26.46 8.77
C VAL A 122 -5.97 25.64 7.49
N GLN A 123 -5.80 24.33 7.65
CA GLN A 123 -5.96 23.37 6.55
C GLN A 123 -7.41 22.91 6.49
N ILE A 124 -8.09 23.22 5.38
CA ILE A 124 -9.45 22.73 5.15
C ILE A 124 -9.34 21.43 4.35
N PRO A 125 -9.84 20.29 4.90
CA PRO A 125 -9.86 19.04 4.17
C PRO A 125 -10.78 19.16 2.94
N MET A 126 -10.25 18.79 1.80
CA MET A 126 -11.00 18.69 0.56
C MET A 126 -10.60 17.40 -0.14
N TYR A 127 -11.53 16.81 -0.86
CA TYR A 127 -11.32 15.60 -1.65
C TYR A 127 -11.71 15.86 -3.10
N ARG A 128 -11.01 15.22 -4.03
CA ARG A 128 -11.35 15.29 -5.45
C ARG A 128 -11.05 13.96 -6.16
N PRO A 129 -11.77 13.65 -7.25
CA PRO A 129 -11.44 12.57 -8.11
C PRO A 129 -10.06 12.79 -8.75
N VAL A 130 -9.22 11.76 -8.68
CA VAL A 130 -7.94 11.70 -9.40
C VAL A 130 -7.87 10.42 -10.21
N VAL A 131 -6.99 10.41 -11.21
CA VAL A 131 -6.80 9.26 -12.08
C VAL A 131 -5.46 8.61 -11.79
N VAL A 132 -5.49 7.30 -11.61
CA VAL A 132 -4.30 6.46 -11.48
C VAL A 132 -4.30 5.39 -12.56
N PHE A 133 -3.15 4.76 -12.81
CA PHE A 133 -2.96 3.73 -13.80
C PHE A 133 -2.26 2.54 -13.16
N ASP A 134 -2.68 1.33 -13.54
CA ASP A 134 -2.00 0.11 -13.12
C ASP A 134 -0.69 -0.09 -13.92
N VAL A 135 0.25 -0.81 -13.33
CA VAL A 135 1.54 -1.13 -13.96
C VAL A 135 1.40 -1.76 -15.35
N GLN A 136 0.39 -2.60 -15.56
CA GLN A 136 0.11 -3.24 -16.86
C GLN A 136 -0.28 -2.21 -17.94
N GLN A 137 -0.81 -1.05 -17.54
CA GLN A 137 -1.14 0.07 -18.42
C GLN A 137 0.09 0.94 -18.75
N THR A 138 1.26 0.57 -18.26
CA THR A 138 2.49 1.33 -18.47
C THR A 138 3.55 0.51 -19.19
N ALA A 139 4.49 1.20 -19.82
CA ALA A 139 5.67 0.62 -20.43
C ALA A 139 6.92 1.37 -19.93
N GLY A 140 8.07 0.70 -19.86
CA GLY A 140 9.32 1.28 -19.40
C GLY A 140 10.13 0.32 -18.54
N LYS A 141 10.94 0.85 -17.62
CA LYS A 141 11.81 0.06 -16.74
C LYS A 141 11.00 -0.95 -15.91
N PRO A 142 11.55 -2.15 -15.60
CA PRO A 142 10.94 -3.06 -14.63
C PRO A 142 10.78 -2.35 -13.29
N LEU A 143 9.77 -2.73 -12.52
CA LEU A 143 9.64 -2.23 -11.15
C LEU A 143 10.76 -2.81 -10.29
N PRO A 144 11.25 -2.05 -9.29
CA PRO A 144 12.13 -2.63 -8.29
C PRO A 144 11.41 -3.79 -7.59
N GLU A 145 12.01 -4.95 -7.58
CA GLU A 145 11.55 -6.07 -6.78
C GLU A 145 11.87 -5.78 -5.32
N LEU A 146 10.91 -6.02 -4.43
CA LEU A 146 11.09 -5.83 -2.97
C LEU A 146 12.11 -6.81 -2.37
N ALA A 147 12.24 -7.97 -2.99
CA ALA A 147 13.31 -8.93 -2.76
C ALA A 147 13.53 -9.70 -4.06
N ALA A 148 14.70 -9.58 -4.64
CA ALA A 148 15.17 -10.61 -5.58
C ALA A 148 15.48 -11.85 -4.75
N ASN A 149 15.08 -13.03 -5.22
CA ASN A 149 15.56 -14.28 -4.63
C ASN A 149 17.09 -14.22 -4.63
N LEU A 150 17.67 -14.47 -3.47
CA LEU A 150 19.12 -14.55 -3.37
C LEU A 150 19.59 -15.68 -4.27
N THR A 151 20.39 -15.34 -5.27
CA THR A 151 20.99 -16.31 -6.20
C THR A 151 22.48 -16.38 -5.93
N GLY A 152 23.05 -17.56 -6.00
CA GLY A 152 24.49 -17.79 -5.85
C GLY A 152 24.81 -19.07 -5.07
N ASP A 153 26.07 -19.43 -5.13
CA ASP A 153 26.63 -20.57 -4.43
C ASP A 153 27.34 -20.07 -3.16
N VAL A 154 27.33 -20.88 -2.13
CA VAL A 154 27.99 -20.61 -0.85
C VAL A 154 29.30 -21.40 -0.81
N GLN A 155 30.42 -20.72 -0.59
CA GLN A 155 31.70 -21.42 -0.46
C GLN A 155 31.62 -22.41 0.71
N ASN A 156 31.95 -23.67 0.43
CA ASN A 156 31.86 -24.78 1.39
C ASN A 156 30.43 -24.99 1.97
N TYR A 157 29.40 -24.88 1.12
CA TYR A 157 28.01 -25.00 1.50
C TYR A 157 27.70 -26.18 2.43
N GLU A 158 28.14 -27.37 2.06
CA GLU A 158 27.88 -28.59 2.87
C GLU A 158 28.47 -28.48 4.28
N VAL A 159 29.70 -27.95 4.39
CA VAL A 159 30.36 -27.76 5.69
C VAL A 159 29.61 -26.74 6.53
N PHE A 160 29.14 -25.67 5.88
CA PHE A 160 28.40 -24.60 6.55
C PHE A 160 27.02 -25.09 7.02
N MET A 161 26.30 -25.82 6.17
CA MET A 161 25.00 -26.40 6.51
C MET A 161 25.11 -27.46 7.63
N GLU A 162 26.17 -28.24 7.64
CA GLU A 162 26.43 -29.18 8.74
C GLU A 162 26.74 -28.46 10.07
N ALA A 163 27.47 -27.36 10.02
CA ALA A 163 27.67 -26.51 11.18
C ALA A 163 26.36 -25.91 11.70
N LEU A 164 25.48 -25.43 10.81
CA LEU A 164 24.15 -24.93 11.18
C LEU A 164 23.30 -26.03 11.83
N ARG A 165 23.27 -27.24 11.26
CA ARG A 165 22.54 -28.39 11.86
C ARG A 165 23.01 -28.73 13.26
N ARG A 166 24.30 -28.64 13.51
CA ARG A 166 24.88 -28.89 14.84
C ARG A 166 24.63 -27.78 15.85
N SER A 167 24.54 -26.55 15.38
CA SER A 167 24.29 -25.39 16.24
C SER A 167 22.79 -25.12 16.48
N ALA A 168 21.93 -25.68 15.65
CA ALA A 168 20.49 -25.50 15.78
C ALA A 168 19.96 -26.18 17.06
N PRO A 169 19.09 -25.49 17.83
CA PRO A 169 18.52 -26.06 19.06
C PRO A 169 17.55 -27.20 18.79
N ILE A 170 17.02 -27.30 17.58
CA ILE A 170 16.11 -28.37 17.12
C ILE A 170 16.45 -28.77 15.69
N PRO A 171 16.04 -29.99 15.24
CA PRO A 171 16.40 -30.51 13.93
C PRO A 171 15.90 -29.67 12.76
N ILE A 172 16.73 -29.52 11.73
CA ILE A 172 16.42 -28.88 10.46
C ILE A 172 16.05 -29.92 9.41
N PHE A 173 14.87 -29.79 8.81
CA PHE A 173 14.36 -30.62 7.73
C PHE A 173 14.20 -29.82 6.43
N PHE A 174 14.29 -30.51 5.30
CA PHE A 174 13.98 -29.96 4.00
C PHE A 174 12.62 -30.48 3.54
N GLU A 175 11.75 -29.60 3.09
CA GLU A 175 10.39 -29.93 2.70
C GLU A 175 9.94 -29.13 1.46
N LYS A 176 8.99 -29.69 0.73
CA LYS A 176 8.30 -28.97 -0.34
C LYS A 176 7.31 -27.96 0.26
N LEU A 177 7.69 -26.70 0.30
CA LEU A 177 6.86 -25.60 0.79
C LEU A 177 6.31 -24.76 -0.38
N ALA A 178 5.34 -23.91 -0.09
CA ALA A 178 4.82 -22.97 -1.08
C ALA A 178 5.92 -21.97 -1.52
N GLU A 179 5.83 -21.47 -2.76
CA GLU A 179 6.86 -20.59 -3.34
C GLU A 179 7.11 -19.29 -2.56
N ASN A 180 6.14 -18.85 -1.77
CA ASN A 180 6.20 -17.66 -0.93
C ASN A 180 6.66 -17.95 0.51
N MET A 181 7.13 -19.15 0.81
CA MET A 181 7.57 -19.58 2.14
C MET A 181 8.93 -20.25 2.01
N ASP A 182 9.98 -19.65 2.53
CA ASP A 182 11.34 -20.17 2.46
C ASP A 182 11.65 -21.14 3.61
N GLY A 183 10.98 -20.98 4.75
CA GLY A 183 11.10 -21.87 5.91
C GLY A 183 10.03 -21.56 6.96
N TYR A 184 10.00 -22.37 8.01
CA TYR A 184 9.23 -22.09 9.21
C TYR A 184 9.82 -22.78 10.44
N PHE A 185 9.69 -22.16 11.59
CA PHE A 185 9.94 -22.75 12.90
C PHE A 185 8.63 -23.26 13.51
N SER A 186 8.59 -24.49 13.98
CA SER A 186 7.43 -25.08 14.63
C SER A 186 7.74 -25.48 16.06
N VAL A 187 7.14 -24.75 17.00
CA VAL A 187 7.25 -25.05 18.44
C VAL A 187 6.58 -26.38 18.77
N ASP A 188 5.40 -26.63 18.22
CA ASP A 188 4.61 -27.84 18.51
C ASP A 188 5.31 -29.11 18.01
N LYS A 189 5.92 -29.05 16.81
CA LYS A 189 6.61 -30.18 16.20
C LYS A 189 8.10 -30.24 16.56
N GLN A 190 8.60 -29.28 17.31
CA GLN A 190 10.00 -29.16 17.68
C GLN A 190 10.95 -29.36 16.47
N ARG A 191 10.71 -28.61 15.40
CA ARG A 191 11.51 -28.68 14.17
C ARG A 191 11.57 -27.38 13.41
N ILE A 192 12.63 -27.22 12.65
CA ILE A 192 12.78 -26.21 11.61
C ILE A 192 12.58 -26.89 10.26
N ALA A 193 11.77 -26.30 9.39
CA ALA A 193 11.64 -26.73 8.01
C ALA A 193 12.16 -25.64 7.07
N VAL A 194 12.92 -26.03 6.05
CA VAL A 194 13.48 -25.17 5.01
C VAL A 194 12.99 -25.68 3.65
N ARG A 195 12.62 -24.80 2.74
CA ARG A 195 12.09 -25.16 1.42
C ARG A 195 13.16 -25.84 0.56
N GLU A 196 12.79 -26.95 -0.06
CA GLU A 196 13.63 -27.62 -1.07
C GLU A 196 13.74 -26.81 -2.38
N GLY A 197 14.86 -26.93 -3.09
CA GLY A 197 15.06 -26.39 -4.43
C GLY A 197 15.38 -24.90 -4.50
N MET A 198 15.69 -24.27 -3.37
CA MET A 198 16.23 -22.90 -3.35
C MET A 198 17.73 -22.89 -3.71
N SER A 199 18.26 -21.69 -4.03
CA SER A 199 19.70 -21.49 -4.15
C SER A 199 20.41 -21.74 -2.81
N GLU A 200 21.69 -22.04 -2.83
CA GLU A 200 22.47 -22.27 -1.59
C GLU A 200 22.42 -21.05 -0.66
N VAL A 201 22.57 -19.83 -1.20
CA VAL A 201 22.49 -18.60 -0.41
C VAL A 201 21.13 -18.44 0.24
N GLN A 202 20.04 -18.66 -0.51
CA GLN A 202 18.68 -18.55 0.01
C GLN A 202 18.40 -19.61 1.08
N THR A 203 18.87 -20.83 0.87
CA THR A 203 18.76 -21.94 1.82
C THR A 203 19.46 -21.63 3.16
N VAL A 204 20.70 -21.12 3.09
CA VAL A 204 21.45 -20.70 4.28
C VAL A 204 20.74 -19.57 5.01
N CYS A 205 20.29 -18.54 4.29
CA CYS A 205 19.58 -17.42 4.90
C CYS A 205 18.29 -17.86 5.59
N ALA A 206 17.49 -18.74 4.96
CA ALA A 206 16.29 -19.30 5.56
C ALA A 206 16.63 -20.12 6.83
N ALA A 207 17.61 -21.03 6.75
CA ALA A 207 18.02 -21.82 7.90
C ALA A 207 18.48 -20.96 9.08
N VAL A 208 19.31 -19.95 8.84
CA VAL A 208 19.78 -19.02 9.89
C VAL A 208 18.61 -18.24 10.49
N HIS A 209 17.66 -17.79 9.65
CA HIS A 209 16.48 -17.06 10.12
C HIS A 209 15.64 -17.92 11.08
N GLU A 210 15.34 -19.16 10.70
CA GLU A 210 14.49 -20.04 11.50
C GLU A 210 15.21 -20.55 12.77
N ILE A 211 16.56 -20.62 12.78
CA ILE A 211 17.35 -20.91 13.98
C ILE A 211 17.28 -19.77 15.00
N ALA A 212 17.13 -18.54 14.54
CA ALA A 212 17.08 -17.35 15.38
C ALA A 212 15.71 -17.14 16.09
N HIS A 213 14.69 -17.91 15.71
CA HIS A 213 13.37 -17.91 16.37
C HIS A 213 13.37 -18.80 17.62
#